data_ac49388360b518978c932678676266a0
#
_entry.id   ac49388360b518978c932678676266a0
#
_cell.length_a   1.000
_cell.length_b   1.000
_cell.length_c   1.000
_cell.angle_alpha   90.00
_cell.angle_beta   90.00
_cell.angle_gamma   90.00
#
_symmetry.space_group_name_H-M   'P 1'
#
loop_
_entity.id
_entity.type
_entity.pdbx_description
1 polymer ?
#
loop_
_entity_poly.entity_id
_entity_poly.type
_entity_poly.pdbx_seq_one_letter_code
_entity_poly.pdbx_strand_id
1 'polypeptide(L)'
;MTRYLLDSSALWRIMRDGSLAGAWREVAADGDIRSCYPQRAEFLTSARNLDQYEQFRVLFEEIYEDVAIPKSASHWIGRVQLRAAEKGAHRALSAVDLQICATAAHHGLVVLHDDADFVTVEGLAGELRQRNVRQGPL
;
A
#
# COMPACT_ATOMS: atom_id res chain seq x y z
N MET A 1 2.71 3.33 -18.31
CA MET A 1 3.50 2.48 -17.39
C MET A 1 2.82 2.44 -16.02
N THR A 2 2.66 1.27 -15.46
CA THR A 2 1.97 1.11 -14.18
C THR A 2 2.91 1.40 -13.01
N ARG A 3 2.46 2.22 -12.09
CA ARG A 3 3.14 2.51 -10.83
C ARG A 3 2.28 2.05 -9.67
N TYR A 4 2.93 1.63 -8.61
CA TYR A 4 2.29 0.99 -7.47
C TYR A 4 2.54 1.77 -6.19
N LEU A 5 1.59 1.68 -5.27
CA LEU A 5 1.75 2.12 -3.89
C LEU A 5 1.73 0.89 -2.99
N LEU A 6 2.79 0.73 -2.22
CA LEU A 6 3.04 -0.47 -1.41
C LEU A 6 2.18 -0.49 -0.16
N ASP A 7 1.52 -1.63 0.10
CA ASP A 7 1.00 -1.98 1.40
C ASP A 7 1.96 -2.93 2.12
N SER A 8 1.97 -2.90 3.44
CA SER A 8 2.86 -3.75 4.25
C SER A 8 2.65 -5.24 3.99
N SER A 9 1.42 -5.67 3.69
CA SER A 9 1.13 -7.08 3.38
C SER A 9 1.89 -7.57 2.15
N ALA A 10 2.02 -6.73 1.12
CA ALA A 10 2.81 -7.05 -0.07
C ALA A 10 4.31 -7.07 0.24
N LEU A 11 4.79 -6.11 1.01
CA LEU A 11 6.21 -6.04 1.38
C LEU A 11 6.65 -7.28 2.15
N TRP A 12 5.86 -7.74 3.12
CA TRP A 12 6.15 -8.98 3.83
C TRP A 12 6.25 -10.17 2.89
N ARG A 13 5.39 -10.26 1.87
CA ARG A 13 5.45 -11.34 0.88
C ARG A 13 6.72 -11.27 0.05
N ILE A 14 7.06 -10.10 -0.45
CA ILE A 14 8.28 -9.89 -1.25
C ILE A 14 9.51 -10.29 -0.42
N MET A 15 9.56 -9.94 0.85
CA MET A 15 10.68 -10.26 1.74
C MET A 15 10.80 -11.74 2.07
N ARG A 16 9.69 -12.48 2.10
CA ARG A 16 9.64 -13.88 2.53
C ARG A 16 9.60 -14.88 1.39
N ASP A 17 9.29 -14.43 0.18
CA ASP A 17 9.12 -15.31 -0.99
C ASP A 17 10.06 -14.86 -2.10
N GLY A 18 11.13 -15.64 -2.32
CA GLY A 18 12.14 -15.31 -3.34
C GLY A 18 11.59 -15.28 -4.76
N SER A 19 10.57 -16.07 -5.06
CA SER A 19 9.90 -16.07 -6.36
C SER A 19 9.18 -14.73 -6.59
N LEU A 20 8.46 -14.24 -5.61
CA LEU A 20 7.80 -12.93 -5.69
C LEU A 20 8.81 -11.79 -5.70
N ALA A 21 9.87 -11.87 -4.91
CA ALA A 21 10.96 -10.90 -4.95
C ALA A 21 11.56 -10.79 -6.36
N GLY A 22 11.76 -11.93 -7.01
CA GLY A 22 12.25 -11.99 -8.40
C GLY A 22 11.28 -11.36 -9.40
N ALA A 23 9.98 -11.66 -9.27
CA ALA A 23 8.95 -11.14 -10.16
C ALA A 23 8.82 -9.60 -10.10
N TRP A 24 9.07 -9.01 -8.93
CA TRP A 24 8.90 -7.56 -8.71
C TRP A 24 10.21 -6.76 -8.76
N ARG A 25 11.36 -7.44 -8.95
CA ARG A 25 12.69 -6.81 -8.87
C ARG A 25 12.87 -5.64 -9.84
N GLU A 26 12.50 -5.80 -11.10
CA GLU A 26 12.66 -4.74 -12.11
C GLU A 26 11.77 -3.56 -11.81
N VAL A 27 10.52 -3.81 -11.44
CA VAL A 27 9.55 -2.75 -11.11
C VAL A 27 10.07 -1.92 -9.94
N ALA A 28 10.60 -2.58 -8.90
CA ALA A 28 11.20 -1.90 -7.75
C ALA A 28 12.46 -1.11 -8.16
N ALA A 29 13.34 -1.71 -8.95
CA ALA A 29 14.57 -1.06 -9.42
C ALA A 29 14.29 0.19 -10.26
N ASP A 30 13.19 0.17 -11.03
CA ASP A 30 12.78 1.32 -11.85
C ASP A 30 12.12 2.44 -11.03
N GLY A 31 11.94 2.25 -9.73
CA GLY A 31 11.28 3.23 -8.86
C GLY A 31 9.76 3.28 -9.02
N ASP A 32 9.17 2.24 -9.60
CA ASP A 32 7.73 2.18 -9.88
C ASP A 32 6.90 1.57 -8.76
N ILE A 33 7.53 1.24 -7.63
CA ILE A 33 6.84 0.91 -6.38
C ILE A 33 7.15 2.01 -5.38
N ARG A 34 6.12 2.77 -5.01
CA ARG A 34 6.22 3.89 -4.07
C ARG A 34 5.68 3.49 -2.70
N SER A 35 5.97 4.27 -1.70
CA SER A 35 5.43 4.10 -0.36
C SER A 35 4.85 5.41 0.16
N CYS A 36 4.16 5.37 1.29
CA CYS A 36 3.71 6.58 1.99
C CYS A 36 3.98 6.43 3.49
N TYR A 37 4.08 7.54 4.20
CA TYR A 37 4.50 7.51 5.60
C TYR A 37 3.59 6.72 6.54
N PRO A 38 2.26 6.73 6.43
CA PRO A 38 1.42 5.87 7.25
C PRO A 38 1.77 4.38 7.12
N GLN A 39 2.03 3.93 5.91
CA GLN A 39 2.44 2.55 5.64
C GLN A 39 3.85 2.28 6.17
N ARG A 40 4.79 3.20 5.98
CA ARG A 40 6.14 3.07 6.51
C ARG A 40 6.12 2.97 8.03
N ALA A 41 5.38 3.86 8.69
CA ALA A 41 5.27 3.88 10.14
C ALA A 41 4.70 2.56 10.68
N GLU A 42 3.65 2.04 10.05
CA GLU A 42 3.08 0.75 10.39
C GLU A 42 4.11 -0.38 10.28
N PHE A 43 4.81 -0.43 9.17
CA PHE A 43 5.83 -1.46 8.94
C PHE A 43 6.99 -1.36 9.95
N LEU A 44 7.46 -0.15 10.23
CA LEU A 44 8.57 0.08 11.15
C LEU A 44 8.25 -0.33 12.58
N THR A 45 6.98 -0.29 13.00
CA THR A 45 6.59 -0.76 14.33
C THR A 45 6.83 -2.26 14.53
N SER A 46 6.96 -3.03 13.45
CA SER A 46 7.21 -4.46 13.51
C SER A 46 8.69 -4.81 13.74
N ALA A 47 9.59 -3.85 13.70
CA ALA A 47 11.01 -4.07 13.92
C ALA A 47 11.26 -4.59 15.34
N ARG A 48 12.07 -5.63 15.46
CA ARG A 48 12.34 -6.31 16.74
C ARG A 48 13.42 -5.62 17.57
N ASN A 49 14.26 -4.81 16.93
CA ASN A 49 15.38 -4.11 17.56
C ASN A 49 15.83 -2.94 16.69
N LEU A 50 16.78 -2.14 17.17
CA LEU A 50 17.24 -0.97 16.46
C LEU A 50 17.89 -1.33 15.11
N ASP A 51 18.67 -2.41 15.05
CA ASP A 51 19.31 -2.82 13.80
C ASP A 51 18.30 -3.13 12.72
N GLN A 52 17.25 -3.86 13.06
CA GLN A 52 16.17 -4.18 12.11
C GLN A 52 15.38 -2.93 11.72
N TYR A 53 15.12 -2.03 12.67
CA TYR A 53 14.49 -0.74 12.39
C TYR A 53 15.28 0.06 11.35
N GLU A 54 16.60 0.16 11.53
CA GLU A 54 17.46 0.86 10.59
C GLU A 54 17.49 0.20 9.21
N GLN A 55 17.51 -1.14 9.15
CA GLN A 55 17.42 -1.87 7.90
C GLN A 55 16.13 -1.55 7.14
N PHE A 56 15.01 -1.53 7.84
CA PHE A 56 13.72 -1.19 7.22
C PHE A 56 13.67 0.27 6.77
N ARG A 57 14.22 1.18 7.58
CA ARG A 57 14.27 2.59 7.22
C ARG A 57 15.07 2.82 5.95
N VAL A 58 16.22 2.20 5.83
CA VAL A 58 17.08 2.28 4.63
C VAL A 58 16.37 1.70 3.41
N LEU A 59 15.67 0.58 3.57
CA LEU A 59 14.90 -0.06 2.51
C LEU A 59 13.90 0.94 1.89
N PHE A 60 13.15 1.65 2.71
CA PHE A 60 12.21 2.66 2.21
C PHE A 60 12.92 3.83 1.54
N GLU A 61 13.99 4.33 2.12
CA GLU A 61 14.71 5.48 1.55
C GLU A 61 15.34 5.17 0.20
N GLU A 62 15.87 3.96 0.04
CA GLU A 62 16.62 3.59 -1.18
C GLU A 62 15.75 2.99 -2.28
N ILE A 63 14.68 2.28 -1.94
CA ILE A 63 13.92 1.49 -2.92
C ILE A 63 12.50 2.02 -3.11
N TYR A 64 11.78 2.31 -2.02
CA TYR A 64 10.36 2.65 -2.07
C TYR A 64 10.14 4.12 -1.73
N GLU A 65 10.37 4.98 -2.72
CA GLU A 65 10.28 6.43 -2.56
C GLU A 65 8.90 6.86 -2.02
N ASP A 66 8.91 7.86 -1.15
CA ASP A 66 7.71 8.41 -0.55
C ASP A 66 6.86 9.20 -1.54
N VAL A 67 5.55 9.08 -1.41
CA VAL A 67 4.58 9.99 -2.03
C VAL A 67 3.73 10.64 -0.94
N ALA A 68 3.44 11.92 -1.13
CA ALA A 68 2.72 12.70 -0.13
C ALA A 68 1.26 12.28 0.00
N ILE A 69 0.77 12.25 1.24
CA ILE A 69 -0.66 12.11 1.50
C ILE A 69 -1.34 13.38 0.99
N PRO A 70 -2.36 13.28 0.11
CA PRO A 70 -3.02 14.48 -0.39
C PRO A 70 -3.83 15.19 0.69
N LYS A 71 -3.92 16.50 0.60
CA LYS A 71 -4.76 17.29 1.51
C LYS A 71 -6.23 16.88 1.47
N SER A 72 -6.67 16.38 0.33
CA SER A 72 -8.04 15.88 0.12
C SER A 72 -8.30 14.48 0.67
N ALA A 73 -7.30 13.82 1.28
CA ALA A 73 -7.43 12.44 1.76
C ALA A 73 -8.59 12.26 2.73
N SER A 74 -8.77 13.20 3.66
CA SER A 74 -9.86 13.13 4.65
C SER A 74 -11.23 13.08 3.98
N HIS A 75 -11.41 13.84 2.93
CA HIS A 75 -12.68 13.89 2.18
C HIS A 75 -12.94 12.56 1.46
N TRP A 76 -11.93 12.04 0.78
CA TRP A 76 -12.01 10.74 0.10
C TRP A 76 -12.29 9.60 1.08
N ILE A 77 -11.56 9.57 2.20
CA ILE A 77 -11.72 8.56 3.25
C ILE A 77 -13.14 8.63 3.84
N GLY A 78 -13.63 9.83 4.14
CA GLY A 78 -14.97 10.00 4.69
C GLY A 78 -16.06 9.43 3.78
N ARG A 79 -15.95 9.65 2.47
CA ARG A 79 -16.89 9.09 1.48
C ARG A 79 -16.85 7.56 1.46
N VAL A 80 -15.66 6.98 1.46
CA VAL A 80 -15.50 5.52 1.42
C VAL A 80 -16.00 4.89 2.71
N GLN A 81 -15.67 5.46 3.86
CA GLN A 81 -16.16 4.96 5.15
C GLN A 81 -17.70 4.99 5.23
N LEU A 82 -18.32 6.05 4.74
CA LEU A 82 -19.78 6.12 4.72
C LEU A 82 -20.38 5.00 3.87
N ARG A 83 -19.87 4.78 2.68
CA ARG A 83 -20.33 3.69 1.81
C ARG A 83 -20.10 2.32 2.45
N ALA A 84 -18.95 2.12 3.10
CA ALA A 84 -18.65 0.89 3.83
C ALA A 84 -19.63 0.67 4.99
N ALA A 85 -19.92 1.72 5.75
CA ALA A 85 -20.86 1.67 6.88
C ALA A 85 -22.27 1.31 6.42
N GLU A 86 -22.71 1.86 5.30
CA GLU A 86 -24.02 1.52 4.71
C GLU A 86 -24.15 0.02 4.40
N LYS A 87 -23.04 -0.64 4.15
CA LYS A 87 -22.98 -2.09 3.88
C LYS A 87 -22.53 -2.91 5.08
N GLY A 88 -22.34 -2.28 6.25
CA GLY A 88 -21.86 -2.94 7.45
C GLY A 88 -20.39 -3.35 7.41
N ALA A 89 -19.59 -2.81 6.48
CA ALA A 89 -18.21 -3.20 6.23
C ALA A 89 -17.15 -2.20 6.76
N HIS A 90 -17.55 -1.17 7.49
CA HIS A 90 -16.64 -0.10 7.92
C HIS A 90 -15.55 -0.55 8.90
N ARG A 91 -15.74 -1.66 9.61
CA ARG A 91 -14.77 -2.19 10.55
C ARG A 91 -13.63 -2.99 9.89
N ALA A 92 -13.80 -3.41 8.64
CA ALA A 92 -12.80 -4.20 7.93
C ALA A 92 -11.60 -3.37 7.50
N LEU A 93 -11.77 -2.05 7.39
CA LEU A 93 -10.75 -1.15 6.84
C LEU A 93 -10.05 -0.40 7.98
N SER A 94 -8.73 -0.56 8.08
CA SER A 94 -7.93 0.20 9.04
C SER A 94 -7.73 1.65 8.57
N ALA A 95 -7.38 2.52 9.50
CA ALA A 95 -7.04 3.90 9.18
C ALA A 95 -5.85 3.99 8.22
N VAL A 96 -4.86 3.12 8.38
CA VAL A 96 -3.70 3.07 7.48
C VAL A 96 -4.11 2.62 6.09
N ASP A 97 -4.91 1.58 5.97
CA ASP A 97 -5.40 1.09 4.67
C ASP A 97 -6.15 2.19 3.91
N LEU A 98 -6.99 2.93 4.60
CA LEU A 98 -7.75 4.04 4.00
C LEU A 98 -6.83 5.17 3.52
N GLN A 99 -5.78 5.48 4.27
CA GLN A 99 -4.80 6.49 3.86
C GLN A 99 -3.99 6.04 2.65
N ILE A 100 -3.60 4.77 2.60
CA ILE A 100 -2.93 4.18 1.43
C ILE A 100 -3.84 4.30 0.21
N CYS A 101 -5.09 3.91 0.34
CA CYS A 101 -6.05 3.96 -0.77
C CYS A 101 -6.30 5.39 -1.27
N ALA A 102 -6.50 6.34 -0.37
CA ALA A 102 -6.71 7.75 -0.73
C ALA A 102 -5.50 8.32 -1.47
N THR A 103 -4.29 7.97 -1.02
CA THR A 103 -3.05 8.41 -1.64
C THR A 103 -2.87 7.80 -3.02
N ALA A 104 -3.13 6.51 -3.16
CA ALA A 104 -3.06 5.80 -4.45
C ALA A 104 -4.06 6.38 -5.45
N ALA A 105 -5.30 6.59 -5.05
CA ALA A 105 -6.33 7.16 -5.92
C ALA A 105 -5.94 8.56 -6.40
N HIS A 106 -5.40 9.39 -5.53
CA HIS A 106 -4.98 10.76 -5.87
C HIS A 106 -3.80 10.77 -6.88
N HIS A 107 -2.81 9.93 -6.68
CA HIS A 107 -1.60 9.90 -7.51
C HIS A 107 -1.70 8.98 -8.73
N GLY A 108 -2.83 8.32 -8.93
CA GLY A 108 -2.99 7.38 -10.04
C GLY A 108 -2.13 6.11 -9.90
N LEU A 109 -1.89 5.68 -8.67
CA LEU A 109 -1.12 4.49 -8.35
C LEU A 109 -2.03 3.28 -8.12
N VAL A 110 -1.50 2.09 -8.37
CA VAL A 110 -2.19 0.82 -8.07
C VAL A 110 -1.71 0.35 -6.70
N VAL A 111 -2.63 0.09 -5.76
CA VAL A 111 -2.25 -0.46 -4.45
C VAL A 111 -1.75 -1.89 -4.63
N LEU A 112 -0.51 -2.13 -4.20
CA LEU A 112 0.12 -3.44 -4.22
C LEU A 112 0.00 -4.08 -2.85
N HIS A 113 -0.71 -5.21 -2.76
CA HIS A 113 -1.11 -5.79 -1.48
C HIS A 113 -1.18 -7.33 -1.52
N ASP A 114 -1.39 -7.92 -0.35
CA ASP A 114 -1.75 -9.33 -0.16
C ASP A 114 -2.87 -9.43 0.88
N ASP A 115 -3.94 -8.62 0.69
CA ASP A 115 -5.05 -8.49 1.62
C ASP A 115 -6.35 -8.23 0.86
N ALA A 116 -7.35 -9.10 1.08
CA ALA A 116 -8.65 -9.02 0.41
C ALA A 116 -9.43 -7.74 0.71
N ASP A 117 -9.11 -7.02 1.79
CA ASP A 117 -9.79 -5.77 2.14
C ASP A 117 -9.64 -4.70 1.06
N PHE A 118 -8.53 -4.69 0.32
CA PHE A 118 -8.33 -3.75 -0.79
C PHE A 118 -9.26 -4.03 -1.98
N VAL A 119 -9.64 -5.27 -2.19
CA VAL A 119 -10.64 -5.63 -3.20
C VAL A 119 -12.00 -5.04 -2.79
N THR A 120 -12.32 -5.10 -1.51
CA THR A 120 -13.54 -4.49 -0.95
C THR A 120 -13.56 -2.98 -1.19
N VAL A 121 -12.45 -2.29 -0.94
CA VAL A 121 -12.34 -0.83 -1.16
C VAL A 121 -12.53 -0.48 -2.64
N GLU A 122 -11.94 -1.24 -3.53
CA GLU A 122 -12.12 -1.03 -4.99
C GLU A 122 -13.59 -1.08 -5.38
N GLY A 123 -14.35 -1.99 -4.79
CA GLY A 123 -15.79 -2.09 -5.00
C GLY A 123 -16.60 -0.90 -4.45
N LEU A 124 -16.03 -0.14 -3.51
CA LEU A 124 -16.67 1.03 -2.90
C LEU A 124 -16.26 2.36 -3.56
N ALA A 125 -15.13 2.36 -4.27
CA ALA A 125 -14.54 3.56 -4.87
C ALA A 125 -13.96 3.20 -6.23
N GLY A 126 -14.67 3.51 -7.30
CA GLY A 126 -14.30 3.11 -8.66
C GLY A 126 -13.00 3.70 -9.18
N GLU A 127 -12.52 4.79 -8.61
CA GLU A 127 -11.23 5.39 -8.96
C GLU A 127 -10.03 4.67 -8.35
N LEU A 128 -10.25 3.78 -7.36
CA LEU A 128 -9.17 3.00 -6.76
C LEU A 128 -8.86 1.79 -7.62
N ARG A 129 -7.58 1.55 -7.83
CA ARG A 129 -7.07 0.34 -8.48
C ARG A 129 -6.17 -0.41 -7.51
N GLN A 130 -6.26 -1.72 -7.53
CA GLN A 130 -5.48 -2.59 -6.65
C GLN A 130 -4.94 -3.81 -7.41
N ARG A 131 -3.86 -4.38 -6.90
CA ARG A 131 -3.25 -5.60 -7.45
C ARG A 131 -2.72 -6.46 -6.32
N ASN A 132 -3.10 -7.73 -6.27
CA ASN A 132 -2.47 -8.66 -5.34
C ASN A 132 -1.04 -8.97 -5.82
N VAL A 133 -0.09 -8.90 -4.91
CA VAL A 133 1.34 -9.11 -5.21
C VAL A 133 1.60 -10.48 -5.84
N ARG A 134 0.80 -11.47 -5.53
CA ARG A 134 0.92 -12.85 -6.06
C ARG A 134 0.60 -12.96 -7.53
N GLN A 135 -0.14 -12.00 -8.08
CA GLN A 135 -0.48 -11.97 -9.51
C GLN A 135 0.66 -11.50 -10.40
N GLY A 136 1.74 -10.99 -9.81
CA GLY A 136 2.85 -10.40 -10.56
C GLY A 136 2.52 -9.04 -11.17
N PRO A 137 3.54 -8.36 -11.76
CA PRO A 137 3.35 -7.05 -12.39
C PRO A 137 2.37 -7.07 -13.56
N LEU A 138 1.71 -5.93 -13.74
CA LEU A 138 0.87 -5.68 -14.90
C LEU A 138 1.70 -5.46 -16.16
#